data_739172a77945ed739fd3e8349ede96ab
#
_entry.id   739172a77945ed739fd3e8349ede96ab
#
_cell.length_a   1.000
_cell.length_b   1.000
_cell.length_c   1.000
_cell.angle_alpha   90.00
_cell.angle_beta   90.00
_cell.angle_gamma   90.00
#
_symmetry.space_group_name_H-M   'P 1'
#
loop_
_entity.id
_entity.type
_entity.pdbx_description
1 polymer ?
#
loop_
_entity_poly.entity_id
_entity_poly.type
_entity_poly.pdbx_seq_one_letter_code
_entity_poly.pdbx_strand_id
1 'polypeptide(L)'
;SVVLSIPYFSTKTGLESDGLTGIYELDSINGSKTGKLKLSIYESGYYIRVNDGGTQAPQIYYSNQQSEFENSDLKKTLLNTAADVTQNAEFFFSNVEFNDSTTDDKGVVTNKRTAPEMRINLDKDFFKNKIFSASATSGLASNTAFKDYFRGLYFEVENAGSNETNQMLMNFKQGKITIKYKEDLSSTDATQENRVEKSIVLNLSGETVNFLNNSNSVNFQADNLYLKGGEGAMVFVD
;
A
#
# COMPACT_ATOMS: atom_id res chain seq x y z
N SER A 1 10.61 12.73 -4.27
CA SER A 1 10.34 11.29 -3.96
C SER A 1 8.84 11.04 -3.83
N VAL A 2 8.46 9.80 -4.04
CA VAL A 2 7.07 9.33 -3.85
C VAL A 2 7.13 8.07 -3.03
N VAL A 3 6.50 8.08 -1.86
CA VAL A 3 6.52 6.96 -0.91
C VAL A 3 5.10 6.57 -0.54
N LEU A 4 4.77 5.30 -0.76
CA LEU A 4 3.59 4.67 -0.20
C LEU A 4 3.91 4.17 1.20
N SER A 5 3.10 4.56 2.18
CA SER A 5 3.19 4.09 3.56
C SER A 5 1.87 3.46 3.98
N ILE A 6 1.90 2.23 4.48
CA ILE A 6 0.73 1.54 5.02
C ILE A 6 1.09 0.96 6.39
N PRO A 7 0.49 1.46 7.49
CA PRO A 7 0.78 0.97 8.83
C PRO A 7 0.44 -0.51 9.01
N TYR A 8 1.27 -1.20 9.75
CA TYR A 8 0.95 -2.53 10.25
C TYR A 8 0.13 -2.43 11.53
N PHE A 9 -0.63 -3.47 11.85
CA PHE A 9 -1.10 -3.69 13.21
C PHE A 9 0.08 -4.23 14.01
N SER A 10 0.54 -3.46 14.99
CA SER A 10 1.73 -3.79 15.78
C SER A 10 1.61 -3.25 17.19
N THR A 11 2.16 -4.00 18.15
CA THR A 11 2.20 -3.63 19.56
C THR A 11 3.63 -3.29 19.97
N LYS A 12 3.83 -2.13 20.59
CA LYS A 12 5.12 -1.76 21.16
C LYS A 12 5.33 -2.54 22.45
N THR A 13 6.38 -3.38 22.50
CA THR A 13 6.68 -4.26 23.62
C THR A 13 7.79 -3.73 24.54
N GLY A 14 8.57 -2.75 24.06
CA GLY A 14 9.67 -2.19 24.85
C GLY A 14 10.44 -1.11 24.12
N LEU A 15 11.63 -0.83 24.64
CA LEU A 15 12.63 0.05 24.05
C LEU A 15 13.94 -0.71 23.89
N GLU A 16 14.69 -0.36 22.87
CA GLU A 16 16.07 -0.81 22.69
C GLU A 16 16.99 -0.24 23.77
N SER A 17 18.23 -0.70 23.82
CA SER A 17 19.23 -0.26 24.80
C SER A 17 19.56 1.23 24.74
N ASP A 18 19.22 1.92 23.64
CA ASP A 18 19.36 3.37 23.48
C ASP A 18 18.28 4.16 24.25
N GLY A 19 17.29 3.46 24.83
CA GLY A 19 16.16 4.07 25.54
C GLY A 19 15.20 4.88 24.67
N LEU A 20 15.36 4.86 23.35
CA LEU A 20 14.61 5.70 22.39
C LEU A 20 13.91 4.87 21.32
N THR A 21 14.59 3.86 20.77
CA THR A 21 14.07 3.04 19.68
C THR A 21 13.05 2.03 20.21
N GLY A 22 11.85 2.00 19.62
CA GLY A 22 10.80 1.08 20.01
C GLY A 22 11.05 -0.34 19.51
N ILE A 23 10.77 -1.33 20.35
CA ILE A 23 10.68 -2.73 19.98
C ILE A 23 9.23 -3.05 19.73
N TYR A 24 8.92 -3.68 18.58
CA TYR A 24 7.55 -3.97 18.17
C TYR A 24 7.36 -5.44 17.84
N GLU A 25 6.16 -5.93 18.11
CA GLU A 25 5.64 -7.18 17.57
C GLU A 25 4.54 -6.87 16.54
N LEU A 26 4.53 -7.66 15.45
CA LEU A 26 3.49 -7.57 14.43
C LEU A 26 2.31 -8.44 14.86
N ASP A 27 1.12 -7.83 15.00
CA ASP A 27 -0.02 -8.48 15.66
C ASP A 27 -0.75 -9.50 14.77
N SER A 28 -0.63 -9.39 13.44
CA SER A 28 -1.50 -10.13 12.50
C SER A 28 -0.72 -10.89 11.43
N ILE A 29 0.51 -11.31 11.73
CA ILE A 29 1.31 -12.10 10.81
C ILE A 29 1.07 -13.60 11.05
N ASN A 30 0.66 -14.31 9.99
CA ASN A 30 0.50 -15.76 9.97
C ASN A 30 1.55 -16.38 9.03
N GLY A 31 2.06 -17.56 9.38
CA GLY A 31 3.12 -18.23 8.63
C GLY A 31 4.53 -17.82 9.09
N SER A 32 5.50 -17.91 8.19
CA SER A 32 6.90 -17.62 8.52
C SER A 32 7.14 -16.12 8.68
N LYS A 33 7.66 -15.69 9.83
CA LYS A 33 8.01 -14.27 10.06
C LYS A 33 9.14 -13.77 9.15
N THR A 34 9.90 -14.68 8.54
CA THR A 34 11.01 -14.41 7.61
C THR A 34 10.65 -14.66 6.16
N GLY A 35 9.40 -15.07 5.90
CA GLY A 35 8.92 -15.35 4.56
C GLY A 35 8.98 -14.11 3.67
N LYS A 36 9.36 -14.32 2.41
CA LYS A 36 9.44 -13.26 1.40
C LYS A 36 8.31 -13.41 0.40
N LEU A 37 7.81 -12.29 -0.06
CA LEU A 37 6.72 -12.16 -1.03
C LEU A 37 7.19 -11.35 -2.22
N LYS A 38 6.72 -11.69 -3.41
CA LYS A 38 6.83 -10.80 -4.57
C LYS A 38 5.63 -9.86 -4.55
N LEU A 39 5.90 -8.58 -4.34
CA LEU A 39 4.90 -7.52 -4.28
C LEU A 39 4.96 -6.68 -5.55
N SER A 40 3.84 -6.59 -6.26
CA SER A 40 3.69 -5.70 -7.42
C SER A 40 2.53 -4.73 -7.17
N ILE A 41 2.79 -3.44 -7.35
CA ILE A 41 1.82 -2.37 -7.12
C ILE A 41 1.56 -1.65 -8.44
N TYR A 42 0.33 -1.66 -8.90
CA TYR A 42 -0.09 -1.06 -10.16
C TYR A 42 -1.04 0.11 -9.94
N GLU A 43 -1.09 1.05 -10.87
CA GLU A 43 -2.23 1.94 -11.00
C GLU A 43 -3.46 1.11 -11.34
N SER A 44 -4.53 1.26 -10.55
CA SER A 44 -5.82 0.65 -10.83
C SER A 44 -6.64 1.53 -11.78
N GLY A 45 -7.19 0.92 -12.82
CA GLY A 45 -8.20 1.54 -13.69
C GLY A 45 -9.63 1.19 -13.26
N TYR A 46 -9.81 0.33 -12.26
CA TYR A 46 -11.13 -0.07 -11.80
C TYR A 46 -11.69 0.95 -10.80
N TYR A 47 -12.93 1.37 -11.02
CA TYR A 47 -13.64 2.24 -10.07
C TYR A 47 -14.46 1.39 -9.10
N ILE A 48 -13.99 1.28 -7.85
CA ILE A 48 -14.72 0.57 -6.79
C ILE A 48 -15.90 1.44 -6.36
N ARG A 49 -17.12 0.98 -6.63
CA ARG A 49 -18.36 1.68 -6.30
C ARG A 49 -18.78 1.37 -4.88
N VAL A 50 -19.35 2.36 -4.20
CA VAL A 50 -19.98 2.19 -2.87
C VAL A 50 -21.37 1.60 -3.03
N ASN A 51 -22.11 2.06 -4.04
CA ASN A 51 -23.48 1.63 -4.31
C ASN A 51 -23.61 1.01 -5.69
N ASP A 52 -24.50 0.05 -5.82
CA ASP A 52 -24.95 -0.49 -7.10
C ASP A 52 -25.63 0.60 -7.93
N GLY A 53 -25.25 0.72 -9.19
CA GLY A 53 -25.72 1.79 -10.08
C GLY A 53 -27.21 1.70 -10.46
N GLY A 54 -27.84 0.53 -10.30
CA GLY A 54 -29.23 0.30 -10.65
C GLY A 54 -30.17 0.40 -9.46
N THR A 55 -29.79 -0.17 -8.33
CA THR A 55 -30.65 -0.35 -7.15
C THR A 55 -30.36 0.63 -6.02
N GLN A 56 -29.24 1.34 -6.07
CA GLN A 56 -28.72 2.19 -4.99
C GLN A 56 -28.41 1.41 -3.69
N ALA A 57 -28.51 0.08 -3.67
CA ALA A 57 -28.07 -0.75 -2.58
C ALA A 57 -26.53 -0.74 -2.46
N PRO A 58 -25.94 -1.09 -1.30
CA PRO A 58 -24.49 -1.25 -1.18
C PRO A 58 -23.96 -2.22 -2.24
N GLN A 59 -22.90 -1.81 -2.94
CA GLN A 59 -22.24 -2.67 -3.92
C GLN A 59 -21.52 -3.80 -3.19
N ILE A 60 -21.75 -5.02 -3.60
CA ILE A 60 -21.09 -6.22 -3.08
C ILE A 60 -20.00 -6.64 -4.05
N TYR A 61 -18.81 -6.93 -3.53
CA TYR A 61 -17.69 -7.52 -4.24
C TYR A 61 -17.34 -8.88 -3.62
N TYR A 62 -16.99 -9.83 -4.45
CA TYR A 62 -16.66 -11.19 -4.02
C TYR A 62 -15.15 -11.45 -4.20
N SER A 63 -14.58 -12.26 -3.33
CA SER A 63 -13.15 -12.60 -3.34
C SER A 63 -12.68 -13.32 -4.62
N ASN A 64 -13.59 -13.93 -5.38
CA ASN A 64 -13.30 -14.63 -6.63
C ASN A 64 -13.45 -13.76 -7.90
N GLN A 65 -13.67 -12.45 -7.76
CA GLN A 65 -13.82 -11.50 -8.88
C GLN A 65 -12.50 -10.90 -9.38
N GLN A 66 -11.37 -11.46 -9.00
CA GLN A 66 -10.04 -10.93 -9.35
C GLN A 66 -9.91 -10.65 -10.86
N SER A 67 -10.36 -11.55 -11.72
CA SER A 67 -10.25 -11.40 -13.17
C SER A 67 -10.97 -10.17 -13.75
N GLU A 68 -11.98 -9.66 -13.05
CA GLU A 68 -12.68 -8.43 -13.45
C GLU A 68 -11.83 -7.18 -13.23
N PHE A 69 -10.83 -7.24 -12.34
CA PHE A 69 -9.93 -6.14 -11.98
C PHE A 69 -8.59 -6.20 -12.71
N GLU A 70 -8.25 -7.34 -13.31
CA GLU A 70 -6.92 -7.62 -13.89
C GLU A 70 -6.87 -7.50 -15.42
N ASN A 71 -7.95 -7.13 -16.10
CA ASN A 71 -7.85 -6.95 -17.54
C ASN A 71 -6.86 -5.81 -17.89
N SER A 72 -6.31 -5.82 -19.09
CA SER A 72 -5.24 -4.92 -19.53
C SER A 72 -5.56 -3.43 -19.40
N ASP A 73 -6.83 -3.06 -19.39
CA ASP A 73 -7.28 -1.67 -19.27
C ASP A 73 -7.40 -1.22 -17.82
N LEU A 74 -7.47 -2.17 -16.88
CA LEU A 74 -7.73 -1.95 -15.46
C LEU A 74 -6.48 -2.14 -14.60
N LYS A 75 -5.65 -3.13 -14.89
CA LYS A 75 -4.32 -3.31 -14.29
C LYS A 75 -3.31 -2.57 -15.16
N LYS A 76 -3.05 -1.30 -14.82
CA LYS A 76 -2.28 -0.39 -15.66
C LYS A 76 -0.77 -0.42 -15.37
N THR A 77 -0.17 0.71 -15.12
CA THR A 77 1.27 0.88 -14.96
C THR A 77 1.78 0.29 -13.64
N LEU A 78 2.85 -0.50 -13.68
CA LEU A 78 3.59 -0.95 -12.49
C LEU A 78 4.31 0.25 -11.86
N LEU A 79 4.15 0.44 -10.57
CA LEU A 79 4.61 1.63 -9.85
C LEU A 79 5.80 1.38 -8.92
N ASN A 80 6.02 0.16 -8.43
CA ASN A 80 7.14 -0.15 -7.52
C ASN A 80 8.31 -0.79 -8.28
N THR A 81 8.94 0.01 -9.13
CA THR A 81 10.04 -0.40 -10.02
C THR A 81 11.43 -0.13 -9.43
N ALA A 82 11.55 0.06 -8.11
CA ALA A 82 12.83 0.31 -7.45
C ALA A 82 13.82 -0.85 -7.69
N ALA A 83 15.12 -0.52 -7.80
CA ALA A 83 16.16 -1.53 -7.92
C ALA A 83 16.37 -2.35 -6.64
N ASP A 84 15.93 -1.83 -5.49
CA ASP A 84 15.93 -2.54 -4.22
C ASP A 84 14.85 -3.63 -4.23
N VAL A 85 15.29 -4.88 -4.27
CA VAL A 85 14.41 -6.06 -4.35
C VAL A 85 13.51 -6.23 -3.13
N THR A 86 13.88 -5.64 -1.98
CA THR A 86 13.04 -5.68 -0.77
C THR A 86 11.76 -4.84 -0.90
N GLN A 87 11.67 -4.01 -1.94
CA GLN A 87 10.48 -3.21 -2.24
C GLN A 87 9.58 -3.83 -3.31
N ASN A 88 9.97 -5.00 -3.85
CA ASN A 88 9.22 -5.69 -4.89
C ASN A 88 9.40 -7.22 -4.85
N ALA A 89 10.48 -7.75 -5.45
CA ALA A 89 10.66 -9.20 -5.68
C ALA A 89 10.89 -10.00 -4.39
N GLU A 90 11.40 -9.38 -3.33
CA GLU A 90 11.73 -10.01 -2.05
C GLU A 90 11.19 -9.19 -0.86
N PHE A 91 9.99 -8.68 -1.00
CA PHE A 91 9.32 -7.94 0.07
C PHE A 91 9.12 -8.83 1.30
N PHE A 92 9.29 -8.25 2.50
CA PHE A 92 9.01 -8.89 3.77
C PHE A 92 8.42 -7.89 4.78
N PHE A 93 7.69 -8.38 5.76
CA PHE A 93 7.14 -7.56 6.82
C PHE A 93 8.20 -7.31 7.89
N SER A 94 8.61 -6.06 8.05
CA SER A 94 9.61 -5.64 9.05
C SER A 94 8.93 -5.07 10.29
N ASN A 95 9.38 -5.51 11.47
CA ASN A 95 8.93 -4.96 12.76
C ASN A 95 9.77 -3.78 13.26
N VAL A 96 10.65 -3.26 12.41
CA VAL A 96 11.55 -2.14 12.76
C VAL A 96 10.78 -0.82 12.66
N GLU A 97 10.91 0.03 13.68
CA GLU A 97 10.37 1.39 13.64
C GLU A 97 11.16 2.27 12.67
N PHE A 98 10.48 3.24 12.09
CA PHE A 98 11.13 4.25 11.27
C PHE A 98 11.44 5.49 12.10
N ASN A 99 12.59 6.12 11.81
CA ASN A 99 12.99 7.40 12.38
C ASN A 99 13.25 8.38 11.23
N ASP A 100 12.27 9.23 10.96
CA ASP A 100 12.33 10.22 9.90
C ASP A 100 12.85 11.54 10.45
N SER A 101 13.95 12.03 9.89
CA SER A 101 14.50 13.35 10.22
C SER A 101 14.05 14.35 9.17
N THR A 102 13.55 15.49 9.63
CA THR A 102 13.25 16.65 8.79
C THR A 102 14.05 17.84 9.30
N THR A 103 14.61 18.62 8.38
CA THR A 103 15.31 19.86 8.71
C THR A 103 14.47 21.02 8.19
N ASP A 104 14.16 21.98 9.05
CA ASP A 104 13.44 23.20 8.65
C ASP A 104 14.38 24.20 7.95
N ASP A 105 13.82 25.32 7.50
CA ASP A 105 14.52 26.41 6.84
C ASP A 105 15.52 27.16 7.75
N LYS A 106 15.46 26.92 9.07
CA LYS A 106 16.39 27.45 10.08
C LYS A 106 17.48 26.45 10.48
N GLY A 107 17.50 25.27 9.85
CA GLY A 107 18.45 24.21 10.15
C GLY A 107 18.10 23.37 11.38
N VAL A 108 16.90 23.54 11.95
CA VAL A 108 16.45 22.73 13.10
C VAL A 108 16.05 21.34 12.63
N VAL A 109 16.69 20.32 13.20
CA VAL A 109 16.37 18.92 12.90
C VAL A 109 15.29 18.43 13.84
N THR A 110 14.20 17.95 13.26
CA THR A 110 13.10 17.26 13.98
C THR A 110 13.06 15.80 13.59
N ASN A 111 13.12 14.92 14.58
CA ASN A 111 13.02 13.48 14.40
C ASN A 111 11.61 13.02 14.73
N LYS A 112 11.00 12.30 13.80
CA LYS A 112 9.69 11.66 13.98
C LYS A 112 9.83 10.15 13.93
N ARG A 113 9.52 9.49 15.03
CA ARG A 113 9.47 8.03 15.10
C ARG A 113 8.08 7.54 14.66
N THR A 114 8.05 6.51 13.84
CA THR A 114 6.82 5.91 13.31
C THR A 114 6.89 4.40 13.53
N ALA A 115 5.82 3.82 14.07
CA ALA A 115 5.68 2.38 14.24
C ALA A 115 5.91 1.65 12.91
N PRO A 116 6.19 0.33 12.93
CA PRO A 116 6.42 -0.44 11.73
C PRO A 116 5.29 -0.28 10.71
N GLU A 117 5.68 -0.04 9.46
CA GLU A 117 4.78 0.14 8.33
C GLU A 117 5.42 -0.38 7.03
N MET A 118 4.60 -0.73 6.05
CA MET A 118 5.09 -0.91 4.69
C MET A 118 5.53 0.46 4.16
N ARG A 119 6.76 0.56 3.64
CA ARG A 119 7.26 1.74 2.92
C ARG A 119 7.80 1.33 1.58
N ILE A 120 7.14 1.74 0.52
CA ILE A 120 7.51 1.41 -0.86
C ILE A 120 7.72 2.70 -1.65
N ASN A 121 8.86 2.80 -2.30
CA ASN A 121 9.13 3.87 -3.27
C ASN A 121 8.34 3.60 -4.56
N LEU A 122 7.48 4.53 -4.91
CA LEU A 122 6.73 4.47 -6.15
C LEU A 122 7.42 5.29 -7.25
N ASP A 123 7.09 4.98 -8.51
CA ASP A 123 7.63 5.66 -9.68
C ASP A 123 7.33 7.17 -9.63
N LYS A 124 8.39 7.95 -9.41
CA LYS A 124 8.32 9.41 -9.30
C LYS A 124 7.89 10.09 -10.59
N ASP A 125 8.26 9.52 -11.75
CA ASP A 125 7.97 10.14 -13.04
C ASP A 125 6.50 9.92 -13.41
N PHE A 126 5.93 8.77 -13.05
CA PHE A 126 4.50 8.55 -13.12
C PHE A 126 3.73 9.63 -12.33
N PHE A 127 4.04 9.83 -11.05
CA PHE A 127 3.34 10.80 -10.21
C PHE A 127 3.62 12.25 -10.63
N LYS A 128 4.82 12.56 -11.12
CA LYS A 128 5.12 13.85 -11.73
C LYS A 128 4.19 14.14 -12.89
N ASN A 129 4.02 13.20 -13.81
CA ASN A 129 3.13 13.37 -14.95
C ASN A 129 1.66 13.42 -14.53
N LYS A 130 1.27 12.59 -13.57
CA LYS A 130 -0.11 12.46 -13.09
C LYS A 130 -0.58 13.71 -12.31
N ILE A 131 0.31 14.37 -11.55
CA ILE A 131 -0.05 15.46 -10.63
C ILE A 131 0.44 16.83 -11.13
N PHE A 132 1.69 16.94 -11.55
CA PHE A 132 2.28 18.25 -11.89
C PHE A 132 2.17 18.61 -13.36
N SER A 133 2.19 17.63 -14.25
CA SER A 133 2.06 17.85 -15.71
C SER A 133 0.62 17.74 -16.20
N ALA A 134 -0.31 17.33 -15.36
CA ALA A 134 -1.71 17.24 -15.71
C ALA A 134 -2.32 18.63 -15.91
N SER A 135 -3.18 18.77 -16.95
CA SER A 135 -3.97 19.97 -17.12
C SER A 135 -4.89 20.21 -15.92
N ALA A 136 -4.98 21.44 -15.44
CA ALA A 136 -5.87 21.83 -14.33
C ALA A 136 -7.36 21.49 -14.59
N THR A 137 -7.73 21.26 -15.85
CA THR A 137 -9.08 20.85 -16.26
C THR A 137 -9.28 19.34 -16.26
N SER A 138 -8.21 18.52 -16.06
CA SER A 138 -8.22 17.07 -16.25
C SER A 138 -8.41 16.36 -14.98
N GLY A 139 -9.02 16.32 -14.07
CA GLY A 139 -9.10 15.44 -12.89
C GLY A 139 -8.54 16.04 -11.62
N LEU A 140 -7.89 17.20 -11.69
CA LEU A 140 -7.38 17.91 -10.51
C LEU A 140 -8.34 19.02 -10.03
N ALA A 141 -9.46 19.22 -10.72
CA ALA A 141 -10.41 20.31 -10.44
C ALA A 141 -11.21 20.10 -9.13
N SER A 142 -11.40 18.86 -8.70
CA SER A 142 -12.14 18.50 -7.49
C SER A 142 -11.78 17.11 -7.00
N ASN A 143 -12.13 16.79 -5.75
CA ASN A 143 -11.95 15.44 -5.21
C ASN A 143 -12.71 14.36 -5.99
N THR A 144 -13.89 14.67 -6.51
CA THR A 144 -14.67 13.75 -7.34
C THR A 144 -13.97 13.49 -8.67
N ALA A 145 -13.54 14.55 -9.37
CA ALA A 145 -12.79 14.43 -10.61
C ALA A 145 -11.46 13.67 -10.38
N PHE A 146 -10.80 13.90 -9.25
CA PHE A 146 -9.58 13.19 -8.93
C PHE A 146 -9.78 11.68 -8.73
N LYS A 147 -10.86 11.26 -8.08
CA LYS A 147 -11.21 9.83 -7.93
C LYS A 147 -11.46 9.13 -9.27
N ASP A 148 -11.97 9.82 -10.26
CA ASP A 148 -12.14 9.28 -11.63
C ASP A 148 -10.82 9.24 -12.38
N TYR A 149 -9.95 10.23 -12.15
CA TYR A 149 -8.66 10.38 -12.81
C TYR A 149 -7.59 9.43 -12.26
N PHE A 150 -7.54 9.25 -10.93
CA PHE A 150 -6.68 8.30 -10.22
C PHE A 150 -7.52 7.41 -9.31
N ARG A 151 -7.91 6.25 -9.83
CA ARG A 151 -8.89 5.36 -9.19
C ARG A 151 -8.33 4.54 -8.04
N GLY A 152 -7.02 4.54 -7.87
CA GLY A 152 -6.34 3.89 -6.75
C GLY A 152 -5.20 2.97 -7.16
N LEU A 153 -4.88 2.05 -6.29
CA LEU A 153 -3.80 1.08 -6.45
C LEU A 153 -4.35 -0.35 -6.49
N TYR A 154 -3.73 -1.19 -7.32
CA TYR A 154 -3.93 -2.62 -7.32
C TYR A 154 -2.66 -3.29 -6.80
N PHE A 155 -2.81 -4.11 -5.74
CA PHE A 155 -1.72 -4.85 -5.13
C PHE A 155 -1.81 -6.31 -5.56
N GLU A 156 -0.74 -6.82 -6.12
CA GLU A 156 -0.58 -8.23 -6.46
C GLU A 156 0.53 -8.81 -5.60
N VAL A 157 0.23 -9.90 -4.94
CA VAL A 157 1.15 -10.59 -4.05
C VAL A 157 1.30 -12.02 -4.51
N GLU A 158 2.53 -12.43 -4.73
CA GLU A 158 2.91 -13.78 -5.15
C GLU A 158 3.98 -14.33 -4.21
N ASN A 159 4.15 -15.65 -4.21
CA ASN A 159 5.28 -16.26 -3.52
C ASN A 159 6.59 -15.86 -4.20
N ALA A 160 7.59 -15.45 -3.43
CA ALA A 160 8.93 -15.10 -3.93
C ALA A 160 9.80 -16.33 -4.29
N GLY A 161 9.21 -17.51 -4.43
CA GLY A 161 9.93 -18.75 -4.79
C GLY A 161 10.51 -19.52 -3.60
N SER A 162 10.24 -19.10 -2.36
CA SER A 162 10.59 -19.85 -1.15
C SER A 162 9.43 -20.75 -0.71
N ASN A 163 9.74 -21.81 0.06
CA ASN A 163 8.72 -22.63 0.72
C ASN A 163 8.14 -21.94 1.96
N GLU A 164 8.69 -20.78 2.34
CA GLU A 164 8.26 -19.99 3.48
C GLU A 164 7.37 -18.86 2.99
N THR A 165 6.08 -18.99 3.20
CA THR A 165 5.10 -17.96 2.93
C THR A 165 4.56 -17.36 4.21
N ASN A 166 4.05 -16.16 4.13
CA ASN A 166 3.36 -15.51 5.22
C ASN A 166 2.19 -14.67 4.67
N GLN A 167 1.31 -14.31 5.59
CA GLN A 167 0.16 -13.47 5.34
C GLN A 167 0.01 -12.50 6.49
N MET A 168 -0.38 -11.27 6.19
CA MET A 168 -0.55 -10.23 7.19
C MET A 168 -1.78 -9.36 6.91
N LEU A 169 -2.53 -9.06 7.97
CA LEU A 169 -3.57 -8.05 7.90
C LEU A 169 -2.94 -6.65 7.93
N MET A 170 -3.29 -5.81 6.95
CA MET A 170 -2.73 -4.47 6.79
C MET A 170 -3.78 -3.38 6.94
N ASN A 171 -3.38 -2.26 7.53
CA ASN A 171 -4.27 -1.11 7.76
C ASN A 171 -4.30 -0.17 6.55
N PHE A 172 -4.87 -0.61 5.43
CA PHE A 172 -4.95 0.19 4.21
C PHE A 172 -5.68 1.52 4.40
N LYS A 173 -6.69 1.58 5.29
CA LYS A 173 -7.47 2.82 5.53
C LYS A 173 -6.64 3.94 6.17
N GLN A 174 -5.52 3.62 6.80
CA GLN A 174 -4.55 4.60 7.29
C GLN A 174 -3.33 4.76 6.37
N GLY A 175 -3.34 4.06 5.24
CA GLY A 175 -2.31 4.19 4.22
C GLY A 175 -2.34 5.55 3.53
N LYS A 176 -1.18 5.94 3.00
CA LYS A 176 -1.03 7.20 2.26
C LYS A 176 0.11 7.11 1.25
N ILE A 177 0.00 7.90 0.20
CA ILE A 177 1.10 8.20 -0.72
C ILE A 177 1.58 9.62 -0.41
N THR A 178 2.85 9.76 -0.03
CA THR A 178 3.48 11.07 0.21
C THR A 178 4.37 11.42 -0.97
N ILE A 179 4.05 12.51 -1.65
CA ILE A 179 4.80 13.05 -2.79
C ILE A 179 5.58 14.26 -2.29
N LYS A 180 6.90 14.14 -2.17
CA LYS A 180 7.78 15.25 -1.82
C LYS A 180 8.37 15.86 -3.09
N TYR A 181 8.28 17.18 -3.20
CA TYR A 181 8.78 17.96 -4.33
C TYR A 181 9.46 19.23 -3.86
N LYS A 182 10.22 19.87 -4.73
CA LYS A 182 10.83 21.17 -4.46
C LYS A 182 10.15 22.24 -5.31
N GLU A 183 9.79 23.34 -4.70
CA GLU A 183 9.19 24.51 -5.33
C GLU A 183 10.13 25.69 -5.28
N ASP A 184 10.20 26.47 -6.34
CA ASP A 184 11.00 27.70 -6.38
C ASP A 184 10.33 28.79 -5.51
N LEU A 185 11.09 29.46 -4.66
CA LEU A 185 10.58 30.53 -3.81
C LEU A 185 10.25 31.79 -4.64
N SER A 186 10.87 31.98 -5.79
CA SER A 186 10.65 33.11 -6.68
C SER A 186 10.62 32.63 -8.13
N SER A 187 9.70 33.16 -8.92
CA SER A 187 9.62 32.90 -10.37
C SER A 187 10.78 33.50 -11.17
N THR A 188 11.58 34.38 -10.56
CA THR A 188 12.68 35.14 -11.21
C THR A 188 14.04 34.52 -10.95
N ASP A 189 14.19 33.65 -9.96
CA ASP A 189 15.46 33.03 -9.60
C ASP A 189 15.26 31.53 -9.30
N ALA A 190 15.44 30.73 -10.33
CA ALA A 190 15.24 29.27 -10.28
C ALA A 190 16.54 28.53 -9.90
N THR A 191 17.42 29.10 -9.09
CA THR A 191 18.59 28.39 -8.57
C THR A 191 18.18 27.31 -7.57
N GLN A 192 18.93 26.20 -7.49
CA GLN A 192 18.61 25.11 -6.56
C GLN A 192 18.64 25.54 -5.09
N GLU A 193 19.37 26.60 -4.78
CA GLU A 193 19.52 27.13 -3.42
C GLU A 193 18.24 27.80 -2.89
N ASN A 194 17.37 28.27 -3.79
CA ASN A 194 16.12 28.96 -3.45
C ASN A 194 14.87 28.06 -3.47
N ARG A 195 15.04 26.73 -3.44
CA ARG A 195 13.94 25.76 -3.48
C ARG A 195 13.57 25.25 -2.10
N VAL A 196 12.29 25.32 -1.76
CA VAL A 196 11.75 24.73 -0.54
C VAL A 196 11.13 23.37 -0.82
N GLU A 197 11.33 22.42 0.11
CA GLU A 197 10.66 21.12 0.06
C GLU A 197 9.21 21.27 0.49
N LYS A 198 8.30 20.76 -0.33
CA LYS A 198 6.88 20.65 -0.06
C LYS A 198 6.40 19.22 -0.24
N SER A 199 5.21 18.91 0.28
CA SER A 199 4.61 17.59 0.13
C SER A 199 3.14 17.66 -0.18
N ILE A 200 2.68 16.70 -0.98
CA ILE A 200 1.27 16.37 -1.21
C ILE A 200 1.03 14.99 -0.63
N VAL A 201 -0.06 14.84 0.12
CA VAL A 201 -0.45 13.56 0.72
C VAL A 201 -1.77 13.10 0.09
N LEU A 202 -1.76 11.90 -0.48
CA LEU A 202 -2.94 11.21 -0.99
C LEU A 202 -3.28 10.07 -0.02
N ASN A 203 -4.39 10.19 0.71
CA ASN A 203 -4.82 9.18 1.67
C ASN A 203 -5.55 8.02 0.98
N LEU A 204 -5.26 6.79 1.40
CA LEU A 204 -5.93 5.57 0.93
C LEU A 204 -7.25 5.34 1.70
N SER A 205 -8.09 6.36 1.79
CA SER A 205 -9.35 6.33 2.54
C SER A 205 -10.54 5.78 1.76
N GLY A 206 -10.32 5.34 0.52
CA GLY A 206 -11.35 4.80 -0.37
C GLY A 206 -11.81 3.39 0.01
N GLU A 207 -12.68 2.82 -0.83
CA GLU A 207 -13.12 1.43 -0.69
C GLU A 207 -12.00 0.47 -1.04
N THR A 208 -12.01 -0.71 -0.39
CA THR A 208 -11.02 -1.77 -0.60
C THR A 208 -11.73 -3.09 -0.88
N VAL A 209 -11.16 -3.89 -1.78
CA VAL A 209 -11.62 -5.24 -2.10
C VAL A 209 -10.42 -6.17 -2.00
N ASN A 210 -10.60 -7.32 -1.34
CA ASN A 210 -9.58 -8.35 -1.24
C ASN A 210 -9.96 -9.55 -2.11
N PHE A 211 -8.99 -10.05 -2.88
CA PHE A 211 -9.12 -11.27 -3.66
C PHE A 211 -8.29 -12.36 -3.01
N LEU A 212 -8.94 -13.49 -2.72
CA LEU A 212 -8.32 -14.66 -2.13
C LEU A 212 -8.48 -15.82 -3.08
N ASN A 213 -7.39 -16.25 -3.68
CA ASN A 213 -7.35 -17.45 -4.51
C ASN A 213 -7.01 -18.66 -3.64
N ASN A 214 -8.00 -19.47 -3.33
CA ASN A 214 -7.77 -20.80 -2.78
C ASN A 214 -7.29 -21.72 -3.90
N SER A 215 -5.98 -21.90 -4.05
CA SER A 215 -5.46 -23.04 -4.79
C SER A 215 -5.67 -24.28 -3.93
N ASN A 216 -6.39 -25.26 -4.47
CA ASN A 216 -6.62 -26.55 -3.79
C ASN A 216 -5.29 -27.14 -3.33
N SER A 217 -5.08 -27.17 -2.01
CA SER A 217 -3.95 -27.90 -1.44
C SER A 217 -4.09 -29.39 -1.73
N VAL A 218 -2.98 -30.13 -1.68
CA VAL A 218 -2.98 -31.60 -1.83
C VAL A 218 -3.91 -32.27 -0.80
N ASN A 219 -4.28 -31.55 0.26
CA ASN A 219 -5.15 -32.00 1.35
C ASN A 219 -6.62 -31.53 1.20
N PHE A 220 -6.98 -30.91 0.07
CA PHE A 220 -8.33 -30.39 -0.17
C PHE A 220 -9.45 -31.41 0.09
N GLN A 221 -9.21 -32.71 -0.14
CA GLN A 221 -10.18 -33.77 0.16
C GLN A 221 -10.36 -33.97 1.68
N ALA A 222 -9.29 -33.87 2.46
CA ALA A 222 -9.36 -33.92 3.92
C ALA A 222 -10.05 -32.70 4.49
N ASP A 223 -9.73 -31.53 3.99
CA ASP A 223 -10.32 -30.25 4.39
C ASP A 223 -11.83 -30.21 4.06
N ASN A 224 -12.24 -30.71 2.89
CA ASN A 224 -13.64 -30.90 2.54
C ASN A 224 -14.37 -31.93 3.42
N LEU A 225 -13.67 -32.94 3.92
CA LEU A 225 -14.25 -33.92 4.85
C LEU A 225 -14.54 -33.26 6.21
N TYR A 226 -13.64 -32.41 6.67
CA TYR A 226 -13.84 -31.59 7.87
C TYR A 226 -15.03 -30.63 7.72
N LEU A 227 -15.13 -29.94 6.60
CA LEU A 227 -16.25 -29.04 6.29
C LEU A 227 -17.60 -29.77 6.16
N LYS A 228 -17.59 -31.00 5.67
CA LYS A 228 -18.80 -31.82 5.56
C LYS A 228 -19.16 -32.57 6.83
N GLY A 229 -18.25 -32.72 7.76
CA GLY A 229 -18.45 -33.38 9.05
C GLY A 229 -19.34 -32.60 10.05
N GLY A 230 -19.87 -31.50 9.64
CA GLY A 230 -20.93 -30.71 10.21
C GLY A 230 -20.86 -30.45 11.71
N GLU A 231 -20.95 -29.55 12.30
CA GLU A 231 -21.07 -28.90 13.60
C GLU A 231 -19.92 -27.91 13.85
N GLY A 232 -20.12 -26.74 13.42
CA GLY A 232 -19.28 -25.59 13.69
C GLY A 232 -18.83 -24.92 12.40
N ALA A 233 -19.15 -23.67 12.27
CA ALA A 233 -18.52 -22.82 11.28
C ALA A 233 -17.02 -22.80 11.58
N MET A 234 -16.21 -23.60 10.89
CA MET A 234 -14.78 -23.35 10.83
C MET A 234 -14.56 -22.17 9.90
N VAL A 235 -14.21 -21.05 10.47
CA VAL A 235 -13.66 -19.93 9.71
C VAL A 235 -12.21 -20.27 9.46
N PHE A 236 -11.89 -20.77 8.28
CA PHE A 236 -10.52 -20.78 7.81
C PHE A 236 -10.15 -19.35 7.48
N VAL A 237 -9.31 -18.78 8.28
CA VAL A 237 -8.59 -17.58 7.95
C VAL A 237 -7.28 -18.07 7.35
N ASP A 238 -7.29 -18.30 6.03
CA ASP A 238 -6.06 -18.55 5.27
C ASP A 238 -5.35 -17.22 5.00
#